data_ae97d73cee746430ce8921922890c490
#
_entry.id   ae97d73cee746430ce8921922890c490
#
_cell.length_a   1.000
_cell.length_b   1.000
_cell.length_c   1.000
_cell.angle_alpha   90.00
_cell.angle_beta   90.00
_cell.angle_gamma   90.00
#
_symmetry.space_group_name_H-M   'P 1'
#
loop_
_entity.id
_entity.type
_entity.pdbx_description
1 polymer ?
#
loop_
_entity_poly.entity_id
_entity_poly.type
_entity_poly.pdbx_seq_one_letter_code
_entity_poly.pdbx_strand_id
1 'polypeptide(L)'
;MRRWDASNEQIEAVIERLIQENYLSDDRYLEEYVRTHAEHKRWGPHKIVSGLMAKGFSTDQARNALTGLSDQSVAIALEHLAKQRSHELPKNKERLIRYLMGKGYGLGDILKCLSSLKHH
;
A
#
# COMPACT_ATOMS: atom_id res chain seq x y z
N MET A 1 -1.78 -25.02 -15.28
CA MET A 1 -1.89 -24.63 -14.60
C MET A 1 -1.33 -23.68 -14.26
N ARG A 2 -1.46 -23.18 -13.82
CA ARG A 2 -1.03 -22.30 -13.51
C ARG A 2 -0.29 -22.28 -12.56
N ARG A 3 0.46 -22.11 -12.38
CA ARG A 3 1.16 -22.05 -11.54
C ARG A 3 1.16 -21.10 -10.93
N TRP A 4 1.33 -20.80 -10.42
CA TRP A 4 1.02 -19.98 -9.87
C TRP A 4 1.84 -19.36 -9.12
N ASP A 5 1.81 -18.50 -9.09
CA ASP A 5 2.35 -17.70 -8.53
C ASP A 5 1.62 -17.31 -7.58
N ALA A 6 1.49 -17.75 -7.13
CA ALA A 6 0.90 -17.68 -6.27
C ALA A 6 1.05 -17.01 -5.13
N SER A 7 1.98 -16.54 -4.88
CA SER A 7 2.27 -16.08 -3.60
C SER A 7 1.27 -15.11 -3.05
N ASN A 8 0.83 -14.11 -3.79
CA ASN A 8 -0.14 -13.16 -3.27
C ASN A 8 -1.48 -13.79 -3.01
N GLU A 9 -1.92 -14.62 -3.93
CA GLU A 9 -3.20 -15.29 -3.76
C GLU A 9 -3.19 -16.24 -2.59
N GLN A 10 -2.06 -16.92 -2.38
CA GLN A 10 -1.96 -17.83 -1.26
C GLN A 10 -1.97 -17.12 0.07
N ILE A 11 -1.30 -15.99 0.14
CA ILE A 11 -1.29 -15.20 1.36
C ILE A 11 -2.69 -14.70 1.68
N GLU A 12 -3.39 -14.20 0.68
CA GLU A 12 -4.75 -13.72 0.88
C GLU A 12 -5.66 -14.86 1.35
N ALA A 13 -5.52 -16.02 0.74
CA ALA A 13 -6.34 -17.16 1.11
C ALA A 13 -6.07 -17.61 2.53
N VAL A 14 -4.82 -17.58 2.94
CA VAL A 14 -4.47 -17.98 4.30
C VAL A 14 -5.05 -17.02 5.31
N ILE A 15 -4.97 -15.73 5.03
CA ILE A 15 -5.50 -14.73 5.93
C ILE A 15 -7.00 -14.90 6.09
N GLU A 16 -7.70 -15.08 4.98
CA GLU A 16 -9.15 -15.24 5.03
C GLU A 16 -9.55 -16.48 5.80
N ARG A 17 -8.79 -17.55 5.61
CA ARG A 17 -9.07 -18.77 6.32
C ARG A 17 -8.86 -18.61 7.83
N LEU A 18 -7.78 -17.94 8.21
CA LEU A 18 -7.52 -17.70 9.63
C LEU A 18 -8.64 -16.89 10.26
N ILE A 19 -9.15 -15.90 9.54
CA ILE A 19 -10.24 -15.10 10.05
C ILE A 19 -11.47 -15.96 10.28
N GLN A 20 -11.81 -16.77 9.30
CA GLN A 20 -12.99 -17.61 9.41
C GLN A 20 -12.87 -18.63 10.52
N GLU A 21 -11.71 -19.22 10.65
CA GLU A 21 -11.50 -20.27 11.64
C GLU A 21 -11.42 -19.75 13.06
N ASN A 22 -10.88 -18.56 13.21
CA ASN A 22 -10.67 -18.02 14.52
C ASN A 22 -11.67 -16.96 14.93
N TYR A 23 -12.63 -16.69 14.06
CA TYR A 23 -13.66 -15.69 14.36
C TYR A 23 -13.06 -14.34 14.72
N LEU A 24 -12.03 -13.96 14.00
CA LEU A 24 -11.42 -12.68 14.25
C LEU A 24 -12.40 -11.57 13.91
N SER A 25 -12.36 -10.52 14.70
CA SER A 25 -13.21 -9.37 14.44
C SER A 25 -12.75 -8.69 13.15
N ASP A 26 -13.65 -7.93 12.55
CA ASP A 26 -13.31 -7.14 11.38
C ASP A 26 -12.18 -6.19 11.68
N ASP A 27 -12.17 -5.62 12.88
CA ASP A 27 -11.11 -4.68 13.26
C ASP A 27 -9.74 -5.34 13.18
N ARG A 28 -9.65 -6.56 13.64
CA ARG A 28 -8.38 -7.26 13.64
C ARG A 28 -7.92 -7.57 12.22
N TYR A 29 -8.85 -7.96 11.37
CA TYR A 29 -8.54 -8.22 9.99
C TYR A 29 -8.05 -6.96 9.30
N LEU A 30 -8.74 -5.85 9.54
CA LEU A 30 -8.38 -4.59 8.94
C LEU A 30 -6.99 -4.15 9.37
N GLU A 31 -6.67 -4.28 10.64
CA GLU A 31 -5.35 -3.93 11.12
C GLU A 31 -4.25 -4.76 10.46
N GLU A 32 -4.48 -6.06 10.39
CA GLU A 32 -3.49 -6.94 9.79
C GLU A 32 -3.31 -6.64 8.30
N TYR A 33 -4.42 -6.40 7.63
CA TYR A 33 -4.37 -6.11 6.21
C TYR A 33 -3.55 -4.85 5.95
N VAL A 34 -3.84 -3.79 6.68
CA VAL A 34 -3.14 -2.52 6.52
C VAL A 34 -1.66 -2.70 6.82
N ARG A 35 -1.35 -3.31 7.93
CA ARG A 35 0.03 -3.47 8.33
C ARG A 35 0.82 -4.29 7.32
N THR A 36 0.28 -5.42 6.92
CA THR A 36 0.97 -6.31 6.01
C THR A 36 1.23 -5.64 4.67
N HIS A 37 0.21 -4.98 4.13
CA HIS A 37 0.37 -4.39 2.80
C HIS A 37 1.23 -3.14 2.83
N ALA A 38 1.18 -2.39 3.91
CA ALA A 38 2.02 -1.21 4.03
C ALA A 38 3.47 -1.57 4.23
N GLU A 39 3.74 -2.52 5.11
CA GLU A 39 5.11 -2.85 5.49
C GLU A 39 5.81 -3.77 4.50
N HIS A 40 5.10 -4.76 4.00
CA HIS A 40 5.74 -5.74 3.13
C HIS A 40 5.61 -5.43 1.66
N LYS A 41 4.47 -4.89 1.26
CA LYS A 41 4.27 -4.60 -0.16
C LYS A 41 4.45 -3.13 -0.48
N ARG A 42 4.60 -2.32 0.53
CA ARG A 42 4.80 -0.88 0.39
C ARG A 42 3.69 -0.22 -0.41
N TRP A 43 2.47 -0.69 -0.17
CA TRP A 43 1.32 -0.06 -0.79
C TRP A 43 1.03 1.25 -0.08
N GLY A 44 0.58 2.24 -0.84
CA GLY A 44 0.12 3.49 -0.27
C GLY A 44 -1.32 3.39 0.18
N PRO A 45 -1.81 4.45 0.84
CA PRO A 45 -3.16 4.42 1.41
C PRO A 45 -4.25 4.15 0.39
N HIS A 46 -4.15 4.74 -0.79
CA HIS A 46 -5.22 4.58 -1.78
C HIS A 46 -5.36 3.14 -2.24
N LYS A 47 -4.25 2.45 -2.42
CA LYS A 47 -4.29 1.07 -2.86
C LYS A 47 -4.80 0.16 -1.77
N ILE A 48 -4.44 0.45 -0.52
CA ILE A 48 -4.92 -0.34 0.61
C ILE A 48 -6.44 -0.20 0.73
N VAL A 49 -6.95 1.03 0.62
CA VAL A 49 -8.39 1.25 0.69
C VAL A 49 -9.10 0.50 -0.43
N SER A 50 -8.57 0.59 -1.66
CA SER A 50 -9.16 -0.12 -2.78
C SER A 50 -9.20 -1.62 -2.55
N GLY A 51 -8.11 -2.15 -2.00
CA GLY A 51 -8.05 -3.58 -1.72
C GLY A 51 -9.06 -4.01 -0.68
N LEU A 52 -9.24 -3.21 0.36
CA LEU A 52 -10.22 -3.52 1.39
C LEU A 52 -11.64 -3.44 0.86
N MET A 53 -11.90 -2.45 0.01
CA MET A 53 -13.23 -2.34 -0.59
C MET A 53 -13.51 -3.53 -1.49
N ALA A 54 -12.50 -4.01 -2.17
CA ALA A 54 -12.66 -5.20 -3.00
C ALA A 54 -12.99 -6.43 -2.17
N LYS A 55 -12.59 -6.43 -0.89
CA LYS A 55 -12.91 -7.53 0.02
C LYS A 55 -14.27 -7.36 0.67
N GLY A 56 -14.98 -6.28 0.37
CA GLY A 56 -16.32 -6.10 0.88
C GLY A 56 -16.48 -5.09 2.00
N PHE A 57 -15.39 -4.45 2.40
CA PHE A 57 -15.48 -3.45 3.45
C PHE A 57 -15.92 -2.12 2.88
N SER A 58 -16.57 -1.31 3.71
CA SER A 58 -17.01 0.00 3.27
C SER A 58 -15.82 0.96 3.21
N THR A 59 -16.01 2.07 2.52
CA THR A 59 -14.98 3.10 2.45
C THR A 59 -14.64 3.59 3.85
N ASP A 60 -15.65 3.79 4.70
CA ASP A 60 -15.42 4.26 6.05
C ASP A 60 -14.60 3.27 6.86
N GLN A 61 -14.91 1.98 6.74
CA GLN A 61 -14.14 0.97 7.44
C GLN A 61 -12.69 0.95 6.99
N ALA A 62 -12.50 1.05 5.69
CA ALA A 62 -11.15 1.02 5.14
C ALA A 62 -10.35 2.24 5.58
N ARG A 63 -10.98 3.41 5.56
CA ARG A 63 -10.27 4.62 5.98
C ARG A 63 -9.97 4.63 7.46
N ASN A 64 -10.90 4.13 8.26
CA ASN A 64 -10.65 4.04 9.69
C ASN A 64 -9.47 3.11 9.98
N ALA A 65 -9.33 2.07 9.20
CA ALA A 65 -8.22 1.15 9.40
C ALA A 65 -6.88 1.82 9.16
N LEU A 66 -6.85 2.84 8.30
CA LEU A 66 -5.62 3.55 8.01
C LEU A 66 -5.17 4.44 9.16
N THR A 67 -6.04 4.72 10.12
CA THR A 67 -5.64 5.60 11.22
C THR A 67 -4.50 5.02 12.03
N GLY A 68 -4.29 3.70 11.96
CA GLY A 68 -3.15 3.09 12.62
C GLY A 68 -1.85 3.28 11.86
N LEU A 69 -1.93 3.82 10.65
CA LEU A 69 -0.77 4.02 9.82
C LEU A 69 -0.45 5.52 9.84
N SER A 70 0.64 5.89 10.43
CA SER A 70 0.96 7.31 10.59
C SER A 70 1.37 7.92 9.25
N ASP A 71 1.16 9.23 9.16
CA ASP A 71 1.58 9.97 7.98
C ASP A 71 3.07 9.83 7.77
N GLN A 72 3.81 9.76 8.87
CA GLN A 72 5.24 9.61 8.79
C GLN A 72 5.64 8.26 8.20
N SER A 73 4.94 7.20 8.59
CA SER A 73 5.20 5.89 8.03
C SER A 73 4.95 5.87 6.53
N VAL A 74 3.88 6.51 6.11
CA VAL A 74 3.55 6.60 4.69
C VAL A 74 4.63 7.36 3.94
N ALA A 75 5.07 8.48 4.52
CA ALA A 75 6.11 9.28 3.88
C ALA A 75 7.42 8.53 3.77
N ILE A 76 7.78 7.78 4.79
CA ILE A 76 9.02 7.00 4.78
C ILE A 76 8.97 5.92 3.71
N ALA A 77 7.85 5.23 3.60
CA ALA A 77 7.69 4.18 2.58
C ALA A 77 7.75 4.77 1.18
N LEU A 78 7.09 5.91 0.99
CA LEU A 78 7.10 6.57 -0.31
C LEU A 78 8.51 7.02 -0.68
N GLU A 79 9.21 7.59 0.28
CA GLU A 79 10.57 8.05 0.04
C GLU A 79 11.48 6.88 -0.31
N HIS A 80 11.30 5.77 0.38
CA HIS A 80 12.08 4.58 0.09
C HIS A 80 11.90 4.11 -1.36
N LEU A 81 10.66 4.04 -1.80
CA LEU A 81 10.36 3.62 -3.17
C LEU A 81 10.89 4.64 -4.18
N ALA A 82 10.74 5.92 -3.88
CA ALA A 82 11.20 6.96 -4.79
C ALA A 82 12.71 6.94 -4.92
N LYS A 83 13.40 6.72 -3.82
CA LYS A 83 14.87 6.68 -3.85
C LYS A 83 15.38 5.49 -4.65
N GLN A 84 14.69 4.39 -4.60
CA GLN A 84 15.10 3.23 -5.38
C GLN A 84 15.10 3.50 -6.87
N ARG A 85 14.29 4.45 -7.29
CA ARG A 85 14.18 4.79 -8.71
C ARG A 85 14.58 6.23 -9.00
N SER A 86 15.33 6.84 -8.10
CA SER A 86 15.68 8.24 -8.26
C SER A 86 16.56 8.47 -9.47
N HIS A 87 17.23 7.43 -9.97
CA HIS A 87 18.04 7.55 -11.17
C HIS A 87 17.21 7.93 -12.38
N GLU A 88 15.89 7.78 -12.30
CA GLU A 88 15.01 8.16 -13.40
C GLU A 88 14.72 9.65 -13.45
N LEU A 89 15.12 10.37 -12.40
CA LEU A 89 14.89 11.81 -12.34
C LEU A 89 16.03 12.56 -13.03
N PRO A 90 15.70 13.70 -13.57
CA PRO A 90 14.37 14.26 -13.84
C PRO A 90 13.76 13.76 -15.14
N LYS A 91 14.54 13.02 -15.90
CA LYS A 91 14.18 12.65 -17.24
C LYS A 91 12.90 11.86 -17.35
N ASN A 92 12.71 10.89 -16.48
CA ASN A 92 11.53 10.03 -16.52
C ASN A 92 10.63 10.30 -15.34
N LYS A 93 10.50 11.56 -14.98
CA LYS A 93 9.72 11.94 -13.81
C LYS A 93 8.27 11.46 -13.90
N GLU A 94 7.68 11.60 -15.08
CA GLU A 94 6.28 11.19 -15.23
C GLU A 94 6.10 9.69 -15.05
N ARG A 95 7.05 8.93 -15.54
CA ARG A 95 6.99 7.48 -15.37
C ARG A 95 7.07 7.13 -13.88
N LEU A 96 7.96 7.80 -13.17
CA LEU A 96 8.11 7.54 -11.73
C LEU A 96 6.84 7.92 -10.99
N ILE A 97 6.23 9.04 -11.35
CA ILE A 97 4.98 9.45 -10.73
C ILE A 97 3.90 8.39 -10.94
N ARG A 98 3.77 7.90 -12.16
CA ARG A 98 2.77 6.87 -12.44
C ARG A 98 3.04 5.59 -11.66
N TYR A 99 4.31 5.23 -11.55
CA TYR A 99 4.67 4.05 -10.77
C TYR A 99 4.22 4.19 -9.32
N LEU A 100 4.52 5.35 -8.73
CA LEU A 100 4.17 5.57 -7.32
C LEU A 100 2.67 5.68 -7.12
N MET A 101 1.96 6.27 -8.07
CA MET A 101 0.51 6.32 -8.00
C MET A 101 -0.07 4.91 -8.09
N GLY A 102 0.53 4.06 -8.89
CA GLY A 102 0.10 2.68 -8.99
C GLY A 102 0.31 1.91 -7.70
N LYS A 103 1.26 2.37 -6.88
CA LYS A 103 1.47 1.77 -5.57
C LYS A 103 0.48 2.29 -4.53
N GLY A 104 -0.33 3.29 -4.88
CA GLY A 104 -1.37 3.76 -4.01
C GLY A 104 -1.10 5.06 -3.29
N TYR A 105 -0.04 5.78 -3.66
CA TYR A 105 0.27 7.05 -3.02
C TYR A 105 -0.41 8.19 -3.74
N GLY A 106 -0.74 9.24 -3.00
CA GLY A 106 -1.40 10.40 -3.57
C GLY A 106 -0.45 11.26 -4.38
N LEU A 107 -0.98 11.92 -5.40
CA LEU A 107 -0.16 12.75 -6.26
C LEU A 107 0.53 13.87 -5.48
N GLY A 108 -0.19 14.51 -4.56
CA GLY A 108 0.40 15.57 -3.76
C GLY A 108 1.59 15.10 -2.96
N ASP A 109 1.47 13.95 -2.34
CA ASP A 109 2.56 13.38 -1.55
C ASP A 109 3.73 13.01 -2.43
N ILE A 110 3.45 12.48 -3.61
CA ILE A 110 4.49 12.09 -4.55
C ILE A 110 5.27 13.31 -5.00
N LEU A 111 4.58 14.36 -5.40
CA LEU A 111 5.26 15.56 -5.87
C LEU A 111 6.10 16.19 -4.79
N LYS A 112 5.59 16.19 -3.59
CA LYS A 112 6.33 16.73 -2.44
C LYS A 112 7.60 15.91 -2.20
N CYS A 113 7.48 14.61 -2.27
CA CYS A 113 8.60 13.72 -2.05
C CYS A 113 9.66 13.91 -3.13
N LEU A 114 9.25 13.95 -4.38
CA LEU A 114 10.20 14.10 -5.48
C LEU A 114 10.88 15.46 -5.47
N SER A 115 10.14 16.48 -5.06
CA SER A 115 10.72 17.81 -4.94
C SER A 115 11.83 17.83 -3.90
N SER A 116 11.61 17.11 -2.80
CA SER A 116 12.62 17.00 -1.77
C SER A 116 13.86 16.28 -2.28
N LEU A 117 13.68 15.22 -3.07
CA LEU A 117 14.80 14.46 -3.60
C LEU A 117 15.61 15.28 -4.61
N LYS A 118 14.94 16.18 -5.32
CA LYS A 118 15.64 16.97 -6.31
C LYS A 118 16.66 17.90 -5.69
N HIS A 119 16.51 18.21 -4.44
CA HIS A 119 17.42 19.14 -3.78
C HIS A 119 18.69 18.44 -3.28
N HIS A 120 18.80 17.19 -3.52
CA HIS A 120 19.99 16.45 -3.18
C HIS A 120 20.71 16.04 -4.42
#